data_49519808e65e5a1b51b4bfacad018646
#
_entry.id   49519808e65e5a1b51b4bfacad018646
#
_cell.length_a   1.000
_cell.length_b   1.000
_cell.length_c   1.000
_cell.angle_alpha   90.00
_cell.angle_beta   90.00
_cell.angle_gamma   90.00
#
_symmetry.space_group_name_H-M   'P 1'
#
loop_
_entity.id
_entity.type
_entity.pdbx_description
1 polymer ?
#
loop_
_entity_poly.entity_id
_entity_poly.type
_entity_poly.pdbx_seq_one_letter_code
_entity_poly.pdbx_strand_id
1 'polypeptide(L)'
;MSDIRVRLRALAQGTKDPRGEPLWLVSLASVQQVARESGLPMREIEMAALQERILPTRYQRNLGTVGWEGQLALLRATVGIVGAGGLGGWIIEGLARMGVGRLIVIDGDVFEENNLNRQTLATERNLGQSKAEAARHRVAE
;
A
#
# COMPACT_ATOMS: atom_id res chain seq x y z
N MET A 1 -17.42 14.51 0.72
CA MET A 1 -16.29 14.40 1.71
C MET A 1 -16.76 14.32 3.15
N SER A 2 -17.75 15.09 3.61
CA SER A 2 -18.32 14.96 4.97
C SER A 2 -18.89 13.57 5.27
N ASP A 3 -19.56 12.96 4.30
CA ASP A 3 -20.18 11.63 4.43
C ASP A 3 -19.15 10.51 4.65
N ILE A 4 -18.02 10.52 3.92
CA ILE A 4 -16.94 9.54 4.06
C ILE A 4 -16.34 9.55 5.47
N ARG A 5 -16.12 10.74 6.06
CA ARG A 5 -15.56 10.87 7.40
C ARG A 5 -16.51 10.31 8.46
N VAL A 6 -17.80 10.59 8.31
CA VAL A 6 -18.85 10.03 9.21
C VAL A 6 -18.88 8.52 9.11
N ARG A 7 -18.82 7.98 7.89
CA ARG A 7 -18.78 6.51 7.64
C ARG A 7 -17.54 5.87 8.25
N LEU A 8 -16.36 6.48 8.06
CA LEU A 8 -15.11 5.96 8.62
C LEU A 8 -15.14 5.95 10.15
N ARG A 9 -15.67 7.01 10.80
CA ARG A 9 -15.84 7.05 12.25
C ARG A 9 -16.79 5.98 12.76
N ALA A 10 -17.88 5.72 12.04
CA ALA A 10 -18.85 4.69 12.41
C ALA A 10 -18.29 3.26 12.29
N LEU A 11 -17.33 3.02 11.37
CA LEU A 11 -16.71 1.72 11.13
C LEU A 11 -15.40 1.54 11.93
N ALA A 12 -14.88 2.59 12.55
CA ALA A 12 -13.64 2.54 13.30
C ALA A 12 -13.82 1.78 14.62
N GLN A 13 -12.83 1.00 14.99
CA GLN A 13 -12.77 0.24 16.24
C GLN A 13 -11.74 0.85 17.17
N GLY A 14 -12.15 1.15 18.40
CA GLY A 14 -11.27 1.69 19.43
C GLY A 14 -10.35 0.61 20.01
N THR A 15 -9.07 0.96 20.18
CA THR A 15 -8.06 0.14 20.86
C THR A 15 -7.08 1.05 21.59
N LYS A 16 -5.98 0.50 22.08
CA LYS A 16 -4.87 1.27 22.66
C LYS A 16 -3.58 1.01 21.89
N ASP A 17 -2.77 2.04 21.78
CA ASP A 17 -1.41 1.90 21.28
C ASP A 17 -0.49 1.23 22.32
N PRO A 18 0.79 0.91 22.00
CA PRO A 18 1.73 0.32 22.96
C PRO A 18 2.03 1.18 24.20
N ARG A 19 1.70 2.47 24.17
CA ARG A 19 1.86 3.40 25.31
C ARG A 19 0.60 3.51 26.16
N GLY A 20 -0.49 2.80 25.76
CA GLY A 20 -1.79 2.84 26.43
C GLY A 20 -2.71 3.97 25.95
N GLU A 21 -2.31 4.78 24.97
CA GLU A 21 -3.11 5.86 24.46
C GLU A 21 -4.23 5.36 23.52
N PRO A 22 -5.39 6.03 23.50
CA PRO A 22 -6.50 5.66 22.61
C PRO A 22 -6.07 5.66 21.14
N LEU A 23 -6.42 4.60 20.43
CA LEU A 23 -6.15 4.42 19.01
C LEU A 23 -7.41 3.91 18.31
N TRP A 24 -7.76 4.52 17.19
CA TRP A 24 -8.86 4.09 16.34
C TRP A 24 -8.33 3.42 15.08
N LEU A 25 -8.82 2.22 14.80
CA LEU A 25 -8.43 1.41 13.65
C LEU A 25 -9.60 1.23 12.68
N VAL A 26 -9.31 1.21 11.39
CA VAL A 26 -10.26 0.82 10.35
C VAL A 26 -9.71 -0.37 9.57
N SER A 27 -10.53 -1.42 9.42
CA SER A 27 -10.13 -2.65 8.72
C SER A 27 -10.04 -2.43 7.21
N LEU A 28 -9.29 -3.33 6.52
CA LEU A 28 -9.25 -3.36 5.05
C LEU A 28 -10.66 -3.53 4.46
N ALA A 29 -11.47 -4.41 5.02
CA ALA A 29 -12.84 -4.64 4.57
C ALA A 29 -13.70 -3.38 4.65
N SER A 30 -13.57 -2.61 5.74
CA SER A 30 -14.27 -1.33 5.92
C SER A 30 -13.80 -0.28 4.92
N VAL A 31 -12.49 -0.17 4.68
CA VAL A 31 -11.93 0.73 3.65
C VAL A 31 -12.46 0.38 2.26
N GLN A 32 -12.45 -0.91 1.90
CA GLN A 32 -12.99 -1.40 0.63
C GLN A 32 -14.49 -1.11 0.50
N GLN A 33 -15.26 -1.28 1.58
CA GLN A 33 -16.68 -0.97 1.60
C GLN A 33 -16.92 0.52 1.29
N VAL A 34 -16.25 1.41 2.00
CA VAL A 34 -16.40 2.87 1.80
C VAL A 34 -15.93 3.28 0.39
N ALA A 35 -14.86 2.66 -0.13
CA ALA A 35 -14.39 2.90 -1.48
C ALA A 35 -15.45 2.53 -2.54
N ARG A 36 -16.09 1.35 -2.41
CA ARG A 36 -17.18 0.92 -3.31
C ARG A 36 -18.40 1.85 -3.23
N GLU A 37 -18.81 2.21 -2.02
CA GLU A 37 -19.99 3.07 -1.79
C GLU A 37 -19.77 4.51 -2.30
N SER A 38 -18.55 5.03 -2.18
CA SER A 38 -18.22 6.39 -2.60
C SER A 38 -17.74 6.53 -4.05
N GLY A 39 -17.36 5.43 -4.69
CA GLY A 39 -16.73 5.42 -6.02
C GLY A 39 -15.30 5.98 -6.02
N LEU A 40 -14.68 6.18 -4.84
CA LEU A 40 -13.32 6.70 -4.73
C LEU A 40 -12.29 5.55 -4.62
N PRO A 41 -11.04 5.78 -5.08
CA PRO A 41 -9.96 4.83 -4.87
C PRO A 41 -9.70 4.58 -3.37
N MET A 42 -9.33 3.35 -3.01
CA MET A 42 -9.01 2.99 -1.62
C MET A 42 -7.98 3.93 -0.99
N ARG A 43 -6.97 4.37 -1.74
CA ARG A 43 -5.96 5.32 -1.28
C ARG A 43 -6.57 6.62 -0.75
N GLU A 44 -7.59 7.16 -1.43
CA GLU A 44 -8.27 8.38 -0.99
C GLU A 44 -9.03 8.15 0.33
N ILE A 45 -9.62 6.97 0.50
CA ILE A 45 -10.30 6.59 1.75
C ILE A 45 -9.30 6.44 2.89
N GLU A 46 -8.14 5.80 2.64
CA GLU A 46 -7.07 5.65 3.64
C GLU A 46 -6.47 7.01 4.04
N MET A 47 -6.28 7.92 3.09
CA MET A 47 -5.85 9.29 3.40
C MET A 47 -6.88 10.05 4.23
N ALA A 48 -8.18 9.93 3.90
CA ALA A 48 -9.25 10.52 4.69
C ALA A 48 -9.30 9.95 6.12
N ALA A 49 -9.10 8.64 6.28
CA ALA A 49 -9.04 8.00 7.60
C ALA A 49 -7.88 8.56 8.44
N LEU A 50 -6.68 8.64 7.87
CA LEU A 50 -5.51 9.19 8.58
C LEU A 50 -5.70 10.66 8.99
N GLN A 51 -6.35 11.47 8.15
CA GLN A 51 -6.69 12.86 8.48
C GLN A 51 -7.66 12.97 9.66
N GLU A 52 -8.53 11.98 9.84
CA GLU A 52 -9.46 11.85 10.97
C GLU A 52 -8.85 11.13 12.19
N ARG A 53 -7.53 10.86 12.18
CA ARG A 53 -6.84 10.08 13.23
C ARG A 53 -7.41 8.67 13.39
N ILE A 54 -7.90 8.09 12.30
CA ILE A 54 -8.30 6.69 12.19
C ILE A 54 -7.24 5.98 11.35
N LEU A 55 -6.59 4.99 11.93
CA LEU A 55 -5.46 4.30 11.29
C LEU A 55 -5.96 3.07 10.51
N PRO A 56 -5.71 2.99 9.19
CA PRO A 56 -5.89 1.72 8.49
C PRO A 56 -5.02 0.63 9.12
N THR A 57 -5.63 -0.48 9.52
CA THR A 57 -4.99 -1.53 10.32
C THR A 57 -3.70 -2.05 9.67
N ARG A 58 -3.64 -2.08 8.32
CA ARG A 58 -2.44 -2.50 7.58
C ARG A 58 -1.19 -1.66 7.88
N TYR A 59 -1.35 -0.40 8.32
CA TYR A 59 -0.24 0.51 8.65
C TYR A 59 0.06 0.60 10.15
N GLN A 60 -0.59 -0.22 10.97
CA GLN A 60 -0.43 -0.14 12.43
C GLN A 60 1.03 -0.27 12.87
N ARG A 61 1.81 -1.13 12.21
CA ARG A 61 3.23 -1.32 12.52
C ARG A 61 4.13 -0.21 12.00
N ASN A 62 3.67 0.56 11.03
CA ASN A 62 4.41 1.70 10.50
C ASN A 62 4.36 2.91 11.44
N LEU A 63 3.30 3.03 12.25
CA LEU A 63 3.04 4.23 13.06
C LEU A 63 4.19 4.59 13.99
N GLY A 64 4.85 3.59 14.59
CA GLY A 64 6.00 3.79 15.47
C GLY A 64 7.26 4.32 14.79
N THR A 65 7.37 4.12 13.47
CA THR A 65 8.55 4.52 12.68
C THR A 65 8.31 5.82 11.91
N VAL A 66 7.21 5.90 11.16
CA VAL A 66 6.95 7.05 10.27
C VAL A 66 5.92 8.03 10.83
N GLY A 67 5.15 7.65 11.85
CA GLY A 67 4.09 8.46 12.44
C GLY A 67 2.91 8.70 11.49
N TRP A 68 1.93 9.49 11.96
CA TRP A 68 0.73 9.83 11.20
C TRP A 68 1.01 10.63 9.94
N GLU A 69 1.83 11.66 10.07
CA GLU A 69 2.17 12.57 8.95
C GLU A 69 3.05 11.86 7.92
N GLY A 70 3.99 11.01 8.38
CA GLY A 70 4.82 10.21 7.48
C GLY A 70 4.00 9.20 6.70
N GLN A 71 3.04 8.50 7.32
CA GLN A 71 2.16 7.57 6.61
C GLN A 71 1.28 8.30 5.58
N LEU A 72 0.76 9.47 5.92
CA LEU A 72 0.01 10.30 4.98
C LEU A 72 0.89 10.81 3.83
N ALA A 73 2.13 11.17 4.10
CA ALA A 73 3.10 11.56 3.07
C ALA A 73 3.42 10.39 2.12
N LEU A 74 3.61 9.17 2.64
CA LEU A 74 3.81 7.96 1.83
C LEU A 74 2.61 7.72 0.89
N LEU A 75 1.39 7.79 1.38
CA LEU A 75 0.19 7.62 0.54
C LEU A 75 0.07 8.68 -0.57
N ARG A 76 0.61 9.88 -0.35
CA ARG A 76 0.63 10.97 -1.35
C ARG A 76 1.79 10.83 -2.34
N ALA A 77 2.83 10.11 -1.97
CA ALA A 77 4.04 10.02 -2.77
C ALA A 77 3.83 9.27 -4.09
N THR A 78 4.58 9.70 -5.09
CA THR A 78 4.80 8.98 -6.34
C THR A 78 6.29 8.68 -6.45
N VAL A 79 6.67 7.41 -6.63
CA VAL A 79 8.07 6.98 -6.74
C VAL A 79 8.28 6.30 -8.09
N GLY A 80 9.28 6.79 -8.84
CA GLY A 80 9.76 6.16 -10.06
C GLY A 80 10.87 5.15 -9.74
N ILE A 81 10.80 3.96 -10.31
CA ILE A 81 11.77 2.88 -10.13
C ILE A 81 12.23 2.42 -11.51
N VAL A 82 13.52 2.52 -11.76
CA VAL A 82 14.13 2.02 -12.99
C VAL A 82 14.82 0.71 -12.68
N GLY A 83 14.34 -0.37 -13.34
CA GLY A 83 14.77 -1.74 -13.09
C GLY A 83 13.91 -2.47 -12.06
N ALA A 84 13.31 -3.61 -12.46
CA ALA A 84 12.50 -4.51 -11.63
C ALA A 84 13.17 -5.88 -11.43
N GLY A 85 14.49 -5.91 -11.47
CA GLY A 85 15.30 -7.11 -11.26
C GLY A 85 15.54 -7.44 -9.79
N GLY A 86 16.74 -7.92 -9.47
CA GLY A 86 17.08 -8.41 -8.12
C GLY A 86 16.88 -7.36 -7.02
N LEU A 87 17.44 -6.15 -7.18
CA LEU A 87 17.28 -5.08 -6.20
C LEU A 87 15.93 -4.35 -6.37
N GLY A 88 15.58 -3.99 -7.61
CA GLY A 88 14.35 -3.23 -7.90
C GLY A 88 13.10 -3.95 -7.45
N GLY A 89 13.02 -5.27 -7.62
CA GLY A 89 11.88 -6.07 -7.16
C GLY A 89 11.65 -5.97 -5.65
N TRP A 90 12.69 -6.05 -4.84
CA TRP A 90 12.59 -5.89 -3.39
C TRP A 90 12.20 -4.47 -2.97
N ILE A 91 12.72 -3.46 -3.67
CA ILE A 91 12.34 -2.05 -3.44
C ILE A 91 10.86 -1.85 -3.76
N ILE A 92 10.37 -2.36 -4.91
CA ILE A 92 8.95 -2.29 -5.29
C ILE A 92 8.07 -2.92 -4.22
N GLU A 93 8.39 -4.14 -3.80
CA GLU A 93 7.65 -4.86 -2.75
C GLU A 93 7.64 -4.07 -1.43
N GLY A 94 8.79 -3.57 -0.99
CA GLY A 94 8.91 -2.80 0.24
C GLY A 94 8.11 -1.50 0.20
N LEU A 95 8.23 -0.71 -0.86
CA LEU A 95 7.51 0.56 -1.01
C LEU A 95 5.99 0.36 -1.10
N ALA A 96 5.53 -0.67 -1.82
CA ALA A 96 4.12 -1.01 -1.88
C ALA A 96 3.56 -1.37 -0.50
N ARG A 97 4.27 -2.22 0.27
CA ARG A 97 3.86 -2.61 1.63
C ARG A 97 3.88 -1.45 2.63
N MET A 98 4.79 -0.51 2.46
CA MET A 98 4.81 0.70 3.29
C MET A 98 3.68 1.68 2.95
N GLY A 99 2.97 1.48 1.86
CA GLY A 99 1.84 2.32 1.47
C GLY A 99 2.24 3.54 0.63
N VAL A 100 3.27 3.42 -0.21
CA VAL A 100 3.55 4.45 -1.22
C VAL A 100 2.38 4.48 -2.21
N GLY A 101 1.78 5.67 -2.39
CA GLY A 101 0.50 5.81 -3.08
C GLY A 101 0.56 5.53 -4.58
N ARG A 102 1.71 5.72 -5.22
CA ARG A 102 1.91 5.44 -6.64
C ARG A 102 3.35 5.01 -6.93
N LEU A 103 3.50 3.90 -7.63
CA LEU A 103 4.78 3.44 -8.15
C LEU A 103 4.75 3.49 -9.68
N ILE A 104 5.81 4.05 -10.29
CA ILE A 104 6.04 4.04 -11.74
C ILE A 104 7.25 3.17 -11.98
N VAL A 105 7.04 1.99 -12.54
CA VAL A 105 8.10 1.00 -12.77
C VAL A 105 8.48 0.99 -14.24
N ILE A 106 9.77 1.14 -14.52
CA ILE A 106 10.35 1.14 -15.86
C ILE A 106 11.34 -0.01 -15.94
N ASP A 107 11.05 -0.99 -16.79
CA ASP A 107 11.93 -2.11 -17.10
C ASP A 107 11.59 -2.64 -18.49
N GLY A 108 12.59 -2.83 -19.33
CA GLY A 108 12.43 -3.29 -20.72
C GLY A 108 12.54 -4.81 -20.90
N ASP A 109 12.88 -5.55 -19.82
CA ASP A 109 13.14 -6.98 -19.89
C ASP A 109 11.91 -7.83 -19.60
N VAL A 110 12.03 -9.11 -19.94
CA VAL A 110 11.13 -10.18 -19.52
C VAL A 110 11.80 -11.04 -18.44
N PHE A 111 10.98 -11.79 -17.67
CA PHE A 111 11.53 -12.78 -16.75
C PHE A 111 12.04 -14.02 -17.48
N GLU A 112 13.24 -14.44 -17.10
CA GLU A 112 13.90 -15.66 -17.56
C GLU A 112 14.09 -16.63 -16.38
N GLU A 113 14.27 -17.92 -16.67
CA GLU A 113 14.44 -18.96 -15.65
C GLU A 113 15.61 -18.67 -14.70
N ASN A 114 16.72 -18.12 -15.22
CA ASN A 114 17.88 -17.73 -14.41
C ASN A 114 17.61 -16.58 -13.44
N ASN A 115 16.45 -15.91 -13.51
CA ASN A 115 16.06 -14.86 -12.58
C ASN A 115 15.41 -15.40 -11.30
N LEU A 116 14.88 -16.62 -11.33
CA LEU A 116 14.12 -17.23 -10.23
C LEU A 116 14.90 -17.30 -8.90
N ASN A 117 16.22 -17.42 -8.98
CA ASN A 117 17.07 -17.58 -7.79
C ASN A 117 17.22 -16.30 -6.93
N ARG A 118 16.93 -15.09 -7.48
CA ARG A 118 17.24 -13.83 -6.80
C ARG A 118 16.26 -12.68 -7.06
N GLN A 119 15.41 -12.78 -8.06
CA GLN A 119 14.44 -11.72 -8.39
C GLN A 119 13.09 -12.04 -7.77
N THR A 120 12.71 -11.32 -6.70
CA THR A 120 11.52 -11.62 -5.91
C THR A 120 10.20 -11.56 -6.69
N LEU A 121 10.18 -10.81 -7.79
CA LEU A 121 9.00 -10.72 -8.66
C LEU A 121 8.94 -11.85 -9.70
N ALA A 122 10.04 -12.63 -9.88
CA ALA A 122 10.08 -13.76 -10.79
C ALA A 122 9.41 -14.98 -10.15
N THR A 123 8.54 -15.62 -10.88
CA THR A 123 7.87 -16.87 -10.52
C THR A 123 7.83 -17.79 -11.74
N GLU A 124 7.70 -19.09 -11.55
CA GLU A 124 7.53 -20.04 -12.67
C GLU A 124 6.35 -19.67 -13.58
N ARG A 125 5.33 -19.01 -13.01
CA ARG A 125 4.09 -18.63 -13.72
C ARG A 125 4.26 -17.44 -14.65
N ASN A 126 5.24 -16.56 -14.38
CA ASN A 126 5.41 -15.32 -15.13
C ASN A 126 6.70 -15.28 -15.98
N LEU A 127 7.34 -16.45 -16.22
CA LEU A 127 8.43 -16.56 -17.16
C LEU A 127 8.00 -16.12 -18.57
N GLY A 128 8.81 -15.28 -19.21
CA GLY A 128 8.51 -14.66 -20.50
C GLY A 128 7.62 -13.42 -20.42
N GLN A 129 7.06 -13.07 -19.25
CA GLN A 129 6.28 -11.85 -19.08
C GLN A 129 7.19 -10.64 -18.81
N SER A 130 6.72 -9.45 -19.21
CA SER A 130 7.39 -8.18 -18.90
C SER A 130 7.56 -8.00 -17.39
N LYS A 131 8.77 -7.63 -16.97
CA LYS A 131 9.08 -7.37 -15.56
C LYS A 131 8.24 -6.20 -15.00
N ALA A 132 8.05 -5.14 -15.79
CA ALA A 132 7.23 -4.01 -15.39
C ALA A 132 5.75 -4.40 -15.21
N GLU A 133 5.21 -5.24 -16.10
CA GLU A 133 3.83 -5.72 -16.02
C GLU A 133 3.65 -6.67 -14.81
N ALA A 134 4.60 -7.57 -14.57
CA ALA A 134 4.58 -8.44 -13.39
C ALA A 134 4.65 -7.61 -12.08
N ALA A 135 5.45 -6.55 -12.05
CA ALA A 135 5.49 -5.62 -10.93
C ALA A 135 4.13 -4.95 -10.69
N ARG A 136 3.45 -4.51 -11.76
CA ARG A 136 2.10 -3.93 -11.69
C ARG A 136 1.09 -4.91 -11.10
N HIS A 137 1.10 -6.16 -11.55
CA HIS A 137 0.22 -7.20 -11.03
C HIS A 137 0.49 -7.47 -9.55
N ARG A 138 1.77 -7.62 -9.19
CA ARG A 138 2.17 -7.90 -7.80
C ARG A 138 1.74 -6.82 -6.82
N VAL A 139 1.87 -5.55 -7.20
CA VAL A 139 1.47 -4.42 -6.34
C VAL A 139 -0.06 -4.31 -6.19
N ALA A 140 -0.83 -4.82 -7.17
CA ALA A 140 -2.29 -4.82 -7.11
C ALA A 140 -2.89 -5.90 -6.19
N GLU A 141 -2.11 -6.94 -5.80
CA GLU A 141 -2.50 -7.99 -4.84
C GLU A 141 -2.50 -7.50 -3.39
#